data_080a420a43206c01d89eba81d2b183f1
#
_entry.id   080a420a43206c01d89eba81d2b183f1
#
_cell.length_a   1.000
_cell.length_b   1.000
_cell.length_c   1.000
_cell.angle_alpha   90.00
_cell.angle_beta   90.00
_cell.angle_gamma   90.00
#
_symmetry.space_group_name_H-M   'P 1'
#
loop_
_entity.id
_entity.type
_entity.pdbx_description
1 polymer ?
#
loop_
_entity_poly.entity_id
_entity_poly.type
_entity_poly.pdbx_seq_one_letter_code
_entity_poly.pdbx_strand_id
1 'polypeptide(L)'
;LADLGIEGVQIEDKIPLTQSDKEQMFVDILPDMPEDDGCAYLTFYLDEEVDKHEMLLKVRQELEEMRSYLNVGDCTIEESQTEDVDWVNNWKQYFHQFYIDDILVIPSWENVEAKDSDKMVIHIDPGTAFGTGMHETTQLCIRQLRKYVTEDTRILDVGCGSGILGMLALMFGAKYSVGTDLDPCAIDATYENMEVNGISKDKYEVMIGNIIDDKAVQDKVGYGCY
;
A
#
# COMPACT_ATOMS: atom_id res chain seq x y z
N LEU A 1 11.20 -22.11 11.08
CA LEU A 1 10.25 -22.17 9.94
C LEU A 1 10.93 -21.75 8.63
N ALA A 2 11.75 -20.71 8.62
CA ALA A 2 12.49 -20.29 7.42
C ALA A 2 13.39 -21.41 6.86
N ASP A 3 14.08 -22.18 7.73
CA ASP A 3 14.91 -23.32 7.31
C ASP A 3 14.11 -24.47 6.69
N LEU A 4 12.80 -24.50 6.93
CA LEU A 4 11.86 -25.44 6.31
C LEU A 4 11.25 -24.91 5.00
N GLY A 5 11.64 -23.70 4.58
CA GLY A 5 11.11 -23.04 3.38
C GLY A 5 9.77 -22.32 3.58
N ILE A 6 9.40 -22.05 4.84
CA ILE A 6 8.21 -21.26 5.18
C ILE A 6 8.64 -19.79 5.31
N GLU A 7 8.33 -18.98 4.29
CA GLU A 7 8.84 -17.60 4.18
C GLU A 7 8.02 -16.58 4.98
N GLY A 8 6.73 -16.84 5.19
CA GLY A 8 5.84 -15.91 5.90
C GLY A 8 5.29 -16.51 7.20
N VAL A 9 5.49 -15.79 8.31
CA VAL A 9 4.96 -16.21 9.63
C VAL A 9 4.33 -14.99 10.29
N GLN A 10 3.08 -15.14 10.71
CA GLN A 10 2.42 -14.15 11.55
C GLN A 10 2.67 -14.53 13.03
N ILE A 11 3.10 -13.54 13.81
CA ILE A 11 3.34 -13.72 15.25
C ILE A 11 2.31 -12.88 15.98
N GLU A 12 1.53 -13.52 16.84
CA GLU A 12 0.60 -12.85 17.74
C GLU A 12 1.03 -13.18 19.17
N ASP A 13 1.53 -12.17 19.86
CA ASP A 13 1.82 -12.24 21.28
C ASP A 13 1.14 -11.08 22.01
N LYS A 14 1.14 -11.15 23.34
CA LYS A 14 0.57 -10.12 24.21
C LYS A 14 1.64 -9.45 25.04
N ILE A 15 2.90 -9.53 24.60
CA ILE A 15 4.03 -8.91 25.29
C ILE A 15 3.83 -7.39 25.33
N PRO A 16 3.87 -6.75 26.50
CA PRO A 16 3.70 -5.31 26.59
C PRO A 16 4.77 -4.55 25.82
N LEU A 17 4.34 -3.55 25.05
CA LEU A 17 5.24 -2.68 24.29
C LEU A 17 6.24 -2.00 25.21
N THR A 18 7.52 -2.09 24.88
CA THR A 18 8.58 -1.36 25.59
C THR A 18 8.50 0.15 25.29
N GLN A 19 9.20 0.95 26.08
CA GLN A 19 9.27 2.39 25.81
C GLN A 19 9.89 2.69 24.44
N SER A 20 10.89 1.91 24.03
CA SER A 20 11.51 2.03 22.71
C SER A 20 10.54 1.72 21.57
N ASP A 21 9.71 0.66 21.74
CA ASP A 21 8.71 0.31 20.72
C ASP A 21 7.67 1.44 20.57
N LYS A 22 7.21 1.99 21.69
CA LYS A 22 6.26 3.11 21.68
C LYS A 22 6.81 4.35 20.98
N GLU A 23 8.09 4.66 21.20
CA GLU A 23 8.75 5.80 20.54
C GLU A 23 8.94 5.59 19.03
N GLN A 24 9.07 4.34 18.58
CA GLN A 24 9.22 4.01 17.15
C GLN A 24 7.90 3.91 16.38
N MET A 25 6.78 3.73 17.07
CA MET A 25 5.48 3.54 16.41
C MET A 25 4.91 4.81 15.77
N PHE A 26 5.40 6.01 16.14
CA PHE A 26 4.92 7.31 15.61
C PHE A 26 3.38 7.45 15.60
N VAL A 27 2.70 6.94 16.64
CA VAL A 27 1.25 7.00 16.78
C VAL A 27 0.85 7.85 17.98
N ASP A 28 -0.18 8.67 17.81
CA ASP A 28 -0.69 9.52 18.90
C ASP A 28 -1.48 8.73 19.96
N ILE A 29 -2.08 7.62 19.54
CA ILE A 29 -2.87 6.73 20.40
C ILE A 29 -2.27 5.34 20.30
N LEU A 30 -1.75 4.85 21.42
CA LEU A 30 -1.24 3.48 21.50
C LEU A 30 -2.41 2.49 21.47
N PRO A 31 -2.26 1.32 20.81
CA PRO A 31 -3.27 0.28 20.85
C PRO A 31 -3.45 -0.26 22.28
N ASP A 32 -4.70 -0.51 22.65
CA ASP A 32 -5.00 -1.24 23.90
C ASP A 32 -4.56 -2.70 23.72
N MET A 33 -3.47 -3.07 24.40
CA MET A 33 -2.98 -4.44 24.40
C MET A 33 -3.70 -5.25 25.48
N PRO A 34 -4.18 -6.46 25.19
CA PRO A 34 -4.71 -7.36 26.22
C PRO A 34 -3.62 -7.74 27.23
N GLU A 35 -4.02 -8.15 28.42
CA GLU A 35 -3.07 -8.65 29.43
C GLU A 35 -2.31 -9.86 28.88
N ASP A 36 -1.00 -9.88 29.13
CA ASP A 36 -0.13 -11.00 28.75
C ASP A 36 -0.51 -12.24 29.57
N ASP A 37 -0.98 -13.27 28.90
CA ASP A 37 -1.31 -14.57 29.49
C ASP A 37 -0.20 -15.60 29.27
N GLY A 38 0.94 -15.20 28.74
CA GLY A 38 2.09 -16.05 28.44
C GLY A 38 1.89 -16.97 27.24
N CYS A 39 0.85 -16.73 26.42
CA CYS A 39 0.59 -17.47 25.19
C CYS A 39 0.91 -16.64 23.97
N ALA A 40 1.65 -17.22 23.03
CA ALA A 40 1.90 -16.67 21.72
C ALA A 40 1.41 -17.63 20.63
N TYR A 41 0.93 -17.08 19.53
CA TYR A 41 0.52 -17.84 18.36
C TYR A 41 1.45 -17.55 17.20
N LEU A 42 1.84 -18.61 16.49
CA LEU A 42 2.59 -18.55 15.24
C LEU A 42 1.70 -19.13 14.15
N THR A 43 1.25 -18.29 13.25
CA THR A 43 0.45 -18.70 12.10
C THR A 43 1.28 -18.67 10.84
N PHE A 44 1.26 -19.73 10.07
CA PHE A 44 1.90 -19.81 8.75
C PHE A 44 0.97 -20.51 7.76
N TYR A 45 1.18 -20.22 6.49
CA TYR A 45 0.35 -20.72 5.41
C TYR A 45 1.16 -21.66 4.53
N LEU A 46 0.53 -22.70 4.03
CA LEU A 46 1.11 -23.63 3.09
C LEU A 46 0.29 -23.63 1.80
N ASP A 47 0.98 -23.58 0.67
CA ASP A 47 0.34 -23.71 -0.63
C ASP A 47 -0.25 -25.12 -0.82
N GLU A 48 -1.27 -25.25 -1.66
CA GLU A 48 -1.93 -26.52 -1.95
C GLU A 48 -0.98 -27.58 -2.54
N GLU A 49 0.08 -27.13 -3.21
CA GLU A 49 1.09 -28.04 -3.82
C GLU A 49 2.03 -28.66 -2.81
N VAL A 50 2.09 -28.12 -1.56
CA VAL A 50 2.97 -28.63 -0.51
C VAL A 50 2.31 -29.80 0.22
N ASP A 51 3.06 -30.90 0.38
CA ASP A 51 2.60 -32.01 1.25
C ASP A 51 2.49 -31.53 2.70
N LYS A 52 1.27 -31.16 3.08
CA LYS A 52 0.94 -30.66 4.40
C LYS A 52 1.37 -31.64 5.51
N HIS A 53 1.14 -32.94 5.30
CA HIS A 53 1.46 -33.93 6.33
C HIS A 53 2.97 -34.03 6.57
N GLU A 54 3.75 -34.08 5.50
CA GLU A 54 5.22 -34.09 5.59
C GLU A 54 5.74 -32.81 6.26
N MET A 55 5.21 -31.65 5.87
CA MET A 55 5.62 -30.37 6.43
C MET A 55 5.32 -30.27 7.92
N LEU A 56 4.13 -30.67 8.36
CA LEU A 56 3.76 -30.66 9.77
C LEU A 56 4.59 -31.64 10.62
N LEU A 57 5.00 -32.76 10.04
CA LEU A 57 5.94 -33.66 10.72
C LEU A 57 7.30 -33.00 10.95
N LYS A 58 7.82 -32.28 9.94
CA LYS A 58 9.08 -31.52 10.06
C LYS A 58 8.98 -30.43 11.13
N VAL A 59 7.90 -29.66 11.09
CA VAL A 59 7.66 -28.61 12.10
C VAL A 59 7.60 -29.19 13.52
N ARG A 60 6.91 -30.33 13.73
CA ARG A 60 6.84 -31.00 15.03
C ARG A 60 8.21 -31.49 15.49
N GLN A 61 9.03 -32.01 14.58
CA GLN A 61 10.38 -32.48 14.89
C GLN A 61 11.26 -31.31 15.34
N GLU A 62 11.25 -30.20 14.63
CA GLU A 62 12.03 -29.01 15.00
C GLU A 62 11.59 -28.44 16.36
N LEU A 63 10.28 -28.40 16.63
CA LEU A 63 9.76 -27.93 17.91
C LEU A 63 10.21 -28.87 19.05
N GLU A 64 10.25 -30.17 18.84
CA GLU A 64 10.72 -31.12 19.85
C GLU A 64 12.23 -31.00 20.10
N GLU A 65 13.03 -30.71 19.07
CA GLU A 65 14.44 -30.40 19.24
C GLU A 65 14.65 -29.12 20.05
N MET A 66 13.86 -28.08 19.78
CA MET A 66 13.91 -26.82 20.52
C MET A 66 13.58 -26.97 22.00
N ARG A 67 12.70 -27.91 22.37
CA ARG A 67 12.35 -28.18 23.77
C ARG A 67 13.55 -28.55 24.63
N SER A 68 14.61 -29.07 24.02
CA SER A 68 15.83 -29.48 24.74
C SER A 68 16.60 -28.28 25.33
N TYR A 69 16.40 -27.04 24.78
CA TYR A 69 17.15 -25.85 25.18
C TYR A 69 16.28 -24.58 25.31
N LEU A 70 14.99 -24.63 24.89
CA LEU A 70 14.06 -23.53 25.02
C LEU A 70 12.74 -23.99 25.63
N ASN A 71 12.09 -23.11 26.37
CA ASN A 71 10.71 -23.33 26.77
C ASN A 71 9.78 -22.88 25.64
N VAL A 72 9.30 -23.84 24.86
CA VAL A 72 8.41 -23.58 23.70
C VAL A 72 6.94 -23.86 24.01
N GLY A 73 6.58 -23.98 25.29
CA GLY A 73 5.21 -24.23 25.72
C GLY A 73 4.67 -25.60 25.27
N ASP A 74 3.37 -25.70 25.12
CA ASP A 74 2.69 -26.96 24.76
C ASP A 74 2.84 -27.33 23.28
N CYS A 75 3.15 -26.35 22.42
CA CYS A 75 3.32 -26.51 20.97
C CYS A 75 2.12 -27.22 20.31
N THR A 76 0.90 -26.85 20.69
CA THR A 76 -0.29 -27.33 20.01
C THR A 76 -0.32 -26.81 18.59
N ILE A 77 -0.62 -27.67 17.62
CA ILE A 77 -0.78 -27.29 16.23
C ILE A 77 -2.26 -27.46 15.89
N GLU A 78 -2.89 -26.34 15.55
CA GLU A 78 -4.26 -26.30 15.04
C GLU A 78 -4.21 -26.08 13.52
N GLU A 79 -4.98 -26.87 12.81
CA GLU A 79 -5.09 -26.74 11.36
C GLU A 79 -6.40 -26.04 11.02
N SER A 80 -6.30 -25.01 10.23
CA SER A 80 -7.46 -24.34 9.62
C SER A 80 -7.30 -24.30 8.10
N GLN A 81 -8.37 -24.12 7.41
CA GLN A 81 -8.38 -23.93 5.99
C GLN A 81 -8.91 -22.53 5.72
N THR A 82 -8.11 -21.70 5.07
CA THR A 82 -8.59 -20.45 4.52
C THR A 82 -9.17 -20.74 3.16
N GLU A 83 -10.36 -20.23 2.87
CA GLU A 83 -10.83 -20.22 1.49
C GLU A 83 -9.85 -19.38 0.66
N ASP A 84 -9.50 -19.88 -0.51
CA ASP A 84 -8.75 -19.08 -1.49
C ASP A 84 -9.67 -17.96 -1.99
N VAL A 85 -9.78 -16.94 -1.16
CA VAL A 85 -10.46 -15.71 -1.54
C VAL A 85 -9.46 -14.99 -2.43
N ASP A 86 -9.84 -14.76 -3.69
CA ASP A 86 -9.08 -13.93 -4.62
C ASP A 86 -8.88 -12.51 -4.02
N TRP A 87 -7.93 -12.41 -3.09
CA TRP A 87 -7.59 -11.15 -2.41
C TRP A 87 -7.16 -10.08 -3.40
N VAL A 88 -6.58 -10.52 -4.53
CA VAL A 88 -6.12 -9.61 -5.58
C VAL A 88 -7.29 -8.86 -6.23
N ASN A 89 -8.47 -9.47 -6.30
CA ASN A 89 -9.65 -8.84 -6.91
C ASN A 89 -10.79 -8.56 -5.93
N ASN A 90 -10.78 -9.17 -4.75
CA ASN A 90 -11.90 -9.07 -3.80
C ASN A 90 -12.11 -7.64 -3.26
N TRP A 91 -11.05 -6.84 -3.14
CA TRP A 91 -11.14 -5.44 -2.72
C TRP A 91 -11.92 -4.57 -3.72
N LYS A 92 -12.01 -4.97 -5.01
CA LYS A 92 -12.75 -4.23 -6.06
C LYS A 92 -14.22 -4.05 -5.71
N GLN A 93 -14.81 -5.01 -5.01
CA GLN A 93 -16.21 -4.92 -4.57
C GLN A 93 -16.45 -3.89 -3.45
N TYR A 94 -15.40 -3.45 -2.77
CA TYR A 94 -15.50 -2.48 -1.69
C TYR A 94 -15.10 -1.06 -2.12
N PHE A 95 -14.47 -0.91 -3.29
CA PHE A 95 -14.09 0.39 -3.81
C PHE A 95 -15.12 0.87 -4.82
N HIS A 96 -15.84 1.91 -4.44
CA HIS A 96 -16.88 2.54 -5.25
C HIS A 96 -16.52 4.00 -5.54
N GLN A 97 -17.17 4.55 -6.58
CA GLN A 97 -17.03 5.96 -6.91
C GLN A 97 -17.38 6.87 -5.72
N PHE A 98 -16.66 7.95 -5.60
CA PHE A 98 -16.92 9.00 -4.61
C PHE A 98 -16.56 10.38 -5.14
N TYR A 99 -16.90 11.43 -4.38
CA TYR A 99 -16.69 12.79 -4.81
C TYR A 99 -15.71 13.51 -3.90
N ILE A 100 -14.85 14.32 -4.53
CA ILE A 100 -14.04 15.34 -3.87
C ILE A 100 -14.47 16.67 -4.47
N ASP A 101 -15.38 17.36 -3.79
CA ASP A 101 -16.06 18.57 -4.27
C ASP A 101 -16.80 18.31 -5.62
N ASP A 102 -16.34 18.87 -6.75
CA ASP A 102 -16.87 18.66 -8.10
C ASP A 102 -16.08 17.62 -8.92
N ILE A 103 -15.14 16.92 -8.30
CA ILE A 103 -14.37 15.86 -8.94
C ILE A 103 -15.01 14.53 -8.60
N LEU A 104 -15.32 13.75 -9.62
CA LEU A 104 -15.72 12.35 -9.48
C LEU A 104 -14.47 11.46 -9.56
N VAL A 105 -14.18 10.75 -8.49
CA VAL A 105 -13.17 9.67 -8.47
C VAL A 105 -13.89 8.36 -8.66
N ILE A 106 -13.55 7.62 -9.69
CA ILE A 106 -14.27 6.41 -10.12
C ILE A 106 -13.28 5.34 -10.59
N PRO A 107 -13.46 4.07 -10.23
CA PRO A 107 -12.64 3.00 -10.80
C PRO A 107 -12.96 2.77 -12.29
N SER A 108 -12.01 2.21 -13.05
CA SER A 108 -12.16 2.01 -14.51
C SER A 108 -13.28 1.04 -14.89
N TRP A 109 -13.68 0.14 -14.00
CA TRP A 109 -14.76 -0.83 -14.23
C TRP A 109 -16.15 -0.29 -13.95
N GLU A 110 -16.29 0.90 -13.38
CA GLU A 110 -17.58 1.57 -13.21
C GLU A 110 -17.83 2.59 -14.33
N ASN A 111 -19.09 2.83 -14.63
CA ASN A 111 -19.47 3.80 -15.65
C ASN A 111 -19.90 5.11 -15.03
N VAL A 112 -19.49 6.23 -15.66
CA VAL A 112 -19.93 7.56 -15.28
C VAL A 112 -21.43 7.70 -15.60
N GLU A 113 -22.21 8.06 -14.59
CA GLU A 113 -23.65 8.27 -14.76
C GLU A 113 -23.92 9.61 -15.48
N ALA A 114 -25.06 9.70 -16.17
CA ALA A 114 -25.45 10.89 -16.92
C ALA A 114 -25.55 12.18 -16.05
N LYS A 115 -25.84 12.03 -14.75
CA LYS A 115 -25.88 13.15 -13.79
C LYS A 115 -24.52 13.78 -13.51
N ASP A 116 -23.43 13.08 -13.86
CA ASP A 116 -22.05 13.51 -13.60
C ASP A 116 -21.30 13.92 -14.87
N SER A 117 -22.00 14.05 -15.98
CA SER A 117 -21.43 14.36 -17.30
C SER A 117 -20.72 15.74 -17.37
N ASP A 118 -21.01 16.63 -16.44
CA ASP A 118 -20.43 17.97 -16.32
C ASP A 118 -19.31 18.07 -15.29
N LYS A 119 -19.01 16.96 -14.59
CA LYS A 119 -17.95 16.91 -13.58
C LYS A 119 -16.59 16.61 -14.18
N MET A 120 -15.56 17.01 -13.45
CA MET A 120 -14.22 16.49 -13.70
C MET A 120 -14.17 15.03 -13.23
N VAL A 121 -13.81 14.12 -14.11
CA VAL A 121 -13.75 12.70 -13.81
C VAL A 121 -12.29 12.24 -13.81
N ILE A 122 -11.88 11.56 -12.78
CA ILE A 122 -10.60 10.86 -12.71
C ILE A 122 -10.84 9.38 -12.41
N HIS A 123 -10.27 8.52 -13.24
CA HIS A 123 -10.28 7.08 -13.02
C HIS A 123 -9.08 6.70 -12.16
N ILE A 124 -9.32 6.04 -11.04
CA ILE A 124 -8.28 5.48 -10.17
C ILE A 124 -8.62 4.03 -9.90
N ASP A 125 -7.77 3.16 -10.36
CA ASP A 125 -7.81 1.75 -9.99
C ASP A 125 -6.91 1.55 -8.79
N PRO A 126 -7.49 1.30 -7.60
CA PRO A 126 -6.70 0.95 -6.43
C PRO A 126 -6.06 -0.42 -6.70
N GLY A 127 -4.78 -0.40 -7.02
CA GLY A 127 -3.98 -1.60 -7.15
C GLY A 127 -3.30 -1.97 -5.83
N THR A 128 -2.09 -2.50 -5.94
CA THR A 128 -1.20 -2.76 -4.80
C THR A 128 -0.56 -1.47 -4.26
N ALA A 129 -0.57 -0.37 -5.04
CA ALA A 129 -0.02 0.91 -4.62
C ALA A 129 -1.02 1.71 -3.78
N PHE A 130 -0.50 2.47 -2.80
CA PHE A 130 -1.30 3.38 -1.98
C PHE A 130 -1.83 4.57 -2.79
N GLY A 131 -2.97 5.16 -2.37
CA GLY A 131 -3.44 6.43 -2.94
C GLY A 131 -4.75 6.36 -3.73
N THR A 132 -5.79 5.77 -3.15
CA THR A 132 -7.14 5.75 -3.76
C THR A 132 -7.82 7.13 -3.83
N GLY A 133 -7.30 8.11 -3.09
CA GLY A 133 -7.92 9.43 -2.95
C GLY A 133 -8.95 9.54 -1.82
N MET A 134 -9.35 8.43 -1.20
CA MET A 134 -10.37 8.45 -0.13
C MET A 134 -9.87 9.07 1.17
N HIS A 135 -8.57 8.99 1.45
CA HIS A 135 -8.00 9.51 2.69
C HIS A 135 -8.09 11.05 2.73
N GLU A 136 -8.43 11.59 3.90
CA GLU A 136 -8.64 13.04 4.09
C GLU A 136 -7.40 13.87 3.74
N THR A 137 -6.20 13.36 4.00
CA THR A 137 -4.96 14.06 3.63
C THR A 137 -4.82 14.21 2.13
N THR A 138 -5.14 13.16 1.35
CA THR A 138 -5.13 13.21 -0.12
C THR A 138 -6.15 14.22 -0.62
N GLN A 139 -7.37 14.21 -0.08
CA GLN A 139 -8.41 15.18 -0.43
C GLN A 139 -8.00 16.62 -0.11
N LEU A 140 -7.33 16.84 1.04
CA LEU A 140 -6.79 18.16 1.39
C LEU A 140 -5.72 18.61 0.39
N CYS A 141 -4.80 17.74 -0.01
CA CYS A 141 -3.80 18.02 -1.03
C CYS A 141 -4.47 18.39 -2.36
N ILE A 142 -5.46 17.63 -2.81
CA ILE A 142 -6.22 17.91 -4.05
C ILE A 142 -6.85 19.31 -4.00
N ARG A 143 -7.49 19.66 -2.88
CA ARG A 143 -8.07 21.01 -2.71
C ARG A 143 -7.02 22.12 -2.72
N GLN A 144 -5.81 21.85 -2.22
CA GLN A 144 -4.72 22.83 -2.29
C GLN A 144 -4.15 22.91 -3.71
N LEU A 145 -3.88 21.80 -4.38
CA LEU A 145 -3.44 21.79 -5.78
C LEU A 145 -4.34 22.68 -6.66
N ARG A 146 -5.64 22.54 -6.53
CA ARG A 146 -6.61 23.33 -7.29
C ARG A 146 -6.47 24.83 -7.09
N LYS A 147 -5.96 25.29 -5.95
CA LYS A 147 -5.76 26.73 -5.67
C LYS A 147 -4.46 27.28 -6.25
N TYR A 148 -3.43 26.44 -6.34
CA TYR A 148 -2.08 26.90 -6.65
C TYR A 148 -1.60 26.50 -8.04
N VAL A 149 -2.21 25.48 -8.67
CA VAL A 149 -1.83 25.05 -10.01
C VAL A 149 -2.22 26.08 -11.05
N THR A 150 -1.27 26.38 -11.93
CA THR A 150 -1.42 27.23 -13.11
C THR A 150 -0.80 26.54 -14.33
N GLU A 151 -0.95 27.10 -15.53
CA GLU A 151 -0.39 26.54 -16.77
C GLU A 151 1.15 26.49 -16.81
N ASP A 152 1.82 27.25 -15.95
CA ASP A 152 3.27 27.23 -15.82
C ASP A 152 3.76 26.30 -14.70
N THR A 153 2.83 25.76 -13.90
CA THR A 153 3.17 24.93 -12.73
C THR A 153 3.81 23.61 -13.15
N ARG A 154 4.90 23.26 -12.50
CA ARG A 154 5.51 21.92 -12.52
C ARG A 154 5.32 21.31 -11.14
N ILE A 155 4.97 20.04 -11.09
CA ILE A 155 4.70 19.31 -9.86
C ILE A 155 5.81 18.30 -9.59
N LEU A 156 6.25 18.25 -8.34
CA LEU A 156 7.00 17.13 -7.79
C LEU A 156 6.12 16.44 -6.74
N ASP A 157 5.70 15.22 -7.05
CA ASP A 157 4.87 14.38 -6.19
C ASP A 157 5.76 13.34 -5.51
N VAL A 158 6.05 13.57 -4.22
CA VAL A 158 6.94 12.70 -3.43
C VAL A 158 6.11 11.69 -2.66
N GLY A 159 6.32 10.40 -2.93
CA GLY A 159 5.42 9.32 -2.50
C GLY A 159 4.17 9.30 -3.37
N CYS A 160 4.35 9.21 -4.69
CA CYS A 160 3.24 9.41 -5.64
C CYS A 160 2.19 8.28 -5.63
N GLY A 161 2.56 7.05 -5.20
CA GLY A 161 1.67 5.91 -5.13
C GLY A 161 0.90 5.66 -6.43
N SER A 162 -0.42 5.80 -6.42
CA SER A 162 -1.29 5.69 -7.58
C SER A 162 -1.12 6.82 -8.63
N GLY A 163 -0.39 7.89 -8.29
CA GLY A 163 -0.20 9.07 -9.13
C GLY A 163 -1.37 10.07 -9.11
N ILE A 164 -2.35 9.89 -8.25
CA ILE A 164 -3.58 10.71 -8.24
C ILE A 164 -3.31 12.20 -8.12
N LEU A 165 -2.36 12.63 -7.27
CA LEU A 165 -2.06 14.06 -7.09
C LEU A 165 -1.42 14.66 -8.33
N GLY A 166 -0.41 13.96 -8.89
CA GLY A 166 0.25 14.39 -10.12
C GLY A 166 -0.68 14.46 -11.32
N MET A 167 -1.57 13.46 -11.46
CA MET A 167 -2.58 13.44 -12.54
C MET A 167 -3.61 14.56 -12.39
N LEU A 168 -4.16 14.76 -11.19
CA LEU A 168 -5.10 15.87 -10.96
C LEU A 168 -4.45 17.23 -11.16
N ALA A 169 -3.17 17.39 -10.79
CA ALA A 169 -2.45 18.63 -11.08
C ALA A 169 -2.38 18.92 -12.60
N LEU A 170 -2.12 17.90 -13.42
CA LEU A 170 -2.15 18.02 -14.88
C LEU A 170 -3.55 18.33 -15.40
N MET A 171 -4.58 17.72 -14.86
CA MET A 171 -5.97 17.99 -15.20
C MET A 171 -6.41 19.41 -14.78
N PHE A 172 -5.83 19.99 -13.74
CA PHE A 172 -6.02 21.39 -13.35
C PHE A 172 -5.22 22.36 -14.21
N GLY A 173 -4.37 21.85 -15.10
CA GLY A 173 -3.64 22.67 -16.07
C GLY A 173 -2.14 22.76 -15.81
N ALA A 174 -1.56 21.98 -14.89
CA ALA A 174 -0.12 21.95 -14.70
C ALA A 174 0.61 21.53 -15.99
N LYS A 175 1.78 22.11 -16.20
CA LYS A 175 2.59 21.88 -17.39
C LYS A 175 3.20 20.48 -17.44
N TYR A 176 3.65 20.00 -16.27
CA TYR A 176 4.42 18.76 -16.14
C TYR A 176 4.39 18.26 -14.71
N SER A 177 4.40 16.94 -14.54
CA SER A 177 4.48 16.29 -13.25
C SER A 177 5.65 15.31 -13.20
N VAL A 178 6.29 15.20 -12.04
CA VAL A 178 7.27 14.16 -11.72
C VAL A 178 6.84 13.50 -10.43
N GLY A 179 6.75 12.16 -10.43
CA GLY A 179 6.51 11.35 -9.25
C GLY A 179 7.77 10.64 -8.80
N THR A 180 7.98 10.53 -7.51
CA THR A 180 8.97 9.63 -6.92
C THR A 180 8.30 8.76 -5.87
N ASP A 181 8.69 7.48 -5.81
CA ASP A 181 8.21 6.57 -4.78
C ASP A 181 9.32 5.58 -4.39
N LEU A 182 9.20 5.00 -3.20
CA LEU A 182 10.08 3.93 -2.74
C LEU A 182 9.56 2.55 -3.18
N ASP A 183 8.24 2.44 -3.38
CA ASP A 183 7.61 1.19 -3.78
C ASP A 183 7.65 1.04 -5.32
N PRO A 184 8.27 -0.03 -5.84
CA PRO A 184 8.25 -0.32 -7.27
C PRO A 184 6.85 -0.42 -7.87
N CYS A 185 5.86 -0.90 -7.10
CA CYS A 185 4.47 -1.02 -7.55
C CYS A 185 3.85 0.34 -7.92
N ALA A 186 4.36 1.45 -7.36
CA ALA A 186 3.86 2.78 -7.67
C ALA A 186 4.09 3.20 -9.15
N ILE A 187 5.14 2.69 -9.79
CA ILE A 187 5.42 3.00 -11.21
C ILE A 187 4.32 2.42 -12.09
N ASP A 188 4.06 1.12 -11.96
CA ASP A 188 3.07 0.43 -12.78
C ASP A 188 1.67 1.01 -12.51
N ALA A 189 1.30 1.18 -11.24
CA ALA A 189 0.03 1.75 -10.83
C ALA A 189 -0.19 3.17 -11.39
N THR A 190 0.83 4.05 -11.32
CA THR A 190 0.72 5.40 -11.87
C THR A 190 0.55 5.36 -13.39
N TYR A 191 1.32 4.55 -14.11
CA TYR A 191 1.22 4.49 -15.57
C TYR A 191 -0.08 3.84 -16.06
N GLU A 192 -0.60 2.84 -15.38
CA GLU A 192 -1.91 2.25 -15.64
C GLU A 192 -3.03 3.27 -15.45
N ASN A 193 -3.02 3.99 -14.33
CA ASN A 193 -3.98 5.06 -14.07
C ASN A 193 -3.86 6.21 -15.07
N MET A 194 -2.65 6.58 -15.50
CA MET A 194 -2.46 7.58 -16.57
C MET A 194 -3.07 7.13 -17.89
N GLU A 195 -2.89 5.87 -18.26
CA GLU A 195 -3.44 5.31 -19.51
C GLU A 195 -4.97 5.40 -19.52
N VAL A 196 -5.61 4.98 -18.43
CA VAL A 196 -7.08 5.03 -18.29
C VAL A 196 -7.59 6.46 -18.37
N ASN A 197 -6.83 7.44 -17.86
CA ASN A 197 -7.19 8.87 -17.90
C ASN A 197 -6.74 9.59 -19.19
N GLY A 198 -6.12 8.89 -20.13
CA GLY A 198 -5.62 9.50 -21.38
C GLY A 198 -4.48 10.51 -21.17
N ILE A 199 -3.75 10.39 -20.06
CA ILE A 199 -2.61 11.26 -19.74
C ILE A 199 -1.35 10.69 -20.39
N SER A 200 -0.69 11.51 -21.21
CA SER A 200 0.50 11.07 -21.94
C SER A 200 1.74 11.01 -21.02
N LYS A 201 2.59 10.00 -21.24
CA LYS A 201 3.83 9.77 -20.49
C LYS A 201 4.86 10.89 -20.63
N ASP A 202 4.74 11.76 -21.65
CA ASP A 202 5.56 12.95 -21.78
C ASP A 202 5.14 14.10 -20.84
N LYS A 203 4.01 13.97 -20.16
CA LYS A 203 3.50 14.92 -19.17
C LYS A 203 3.75 14.52 -17.74
N TYR A 204 3.92 13.23 -17.48
CA TYR A 204 4.15 12.72 -16.14
C TYR A 204 5.21 11.61 -16.18
N GLU A 205 6.36 11.88 -15.58
CA GLU A 205 7.43 10.90 -15.38
C GLU A 205 7.40 10.38 -13.94
N VAL A 206 7.57 9.07 -13.76
CA VAL A 206 7.64 8.44 -12.43
C VAL A 206 8.95 7.69 -12.29
N MET A 207 9.57 7.76 -11.10
CA MET A 207 10.84 7.08 -10.83
C MET A 207 10.90 6.54 -9.40
N ILE A 208 11.58 5.39 -9.25
CA ILE A 208 11.85 4.80 -7.94
C ILE A 208 13.05 5.49 -7.32
N GLY A 209 12.94 5.78 -6.04
CA GLY A 209 14.04 6.20 -5.18
C GLY A 209 13.66 7.23 -4.14
N ASN A 210 14.55 7.39 -3.17
CA ASN A 210 14.38 8.35 -2.09
C ASN A 210 14.93 9.72 -2.50
N ILE A 211 14.05 10.67 -2.82
CA ILE A 211 14.46 12.03 -3.19
C ILE A 211 15.22 12.77 -2.09
N ILE A 212 15.13 12.33 -0.83
CA ILE A 212 15.78 13.01 0.30
C ILE A 212 17.29 12.74 0.31
N ASP A 213 17.72 11.52 0.05
CA ASP A 213 19.10 11.07 0.22
C ASP A 213 19.70 10.41 -1.02
N ASP A 214 18.91 10.05 -2.04
CA ASP A 214 19.43 9.52 -3.30
C ASP A 214 19.81 10.64 -4.28
N LYS A 215 21.12 10.85 -4.39
CA LYS A 215 21.69 11.87 -5.27
C LYS A 215 21.33 11.67 -6.74
N ALA A 216 21.23 10.43 -7.21
CA ALA A 216 20.89 10.14 -8.60
C ALA A 216 19.43 10.53 -8.90
N VAL A 217 18.51 10.28 -7.97
CA VAL A 217 17.13 10.73 -8.06
C VAL A 217 17.04 12.26 -8.05
N GLN A 218 17.76 12.92 -7.11
CA GLN A 218 17.78 14.39 -7.03
C GLN A 218 18.30 15.03 -8.33
N ASP A 219 19.39 14.51 -8.88
CA ASP A 219 19.98 15.04 -10.11
C ASP A 219 19.07 14.84 -11.33
N LYS A 220 18.31 13.73 -11.37
CA LYS A 220 17.34 13.44 -12.43
C LYS A 220 16.09 14.31 -12.31
N VAL A 221 15.57 14.48 -11.12
CA VAL A 221 14.42 15.38 -10.82
C VAL A 221 14.79 16.83 -11.12
N GLY A 222 15.99 17.24 -10.74
CA GLY A 222 16.46 18.61 -10.89
C GLY A 222 16.21 19.48 -9.67
N TYR A 223 16.88 20.62 -9.61
CA TYR A 223 16.84 21.53 -8.47
C TYR A 223 16.16 22.84 -8.82
N GLY A 224 15.23 23.27 -7.94
CA GLY A 224 14.55 24.56 -8.11
C GLY A 224 13.64 24.65 -9.35
N CYS A 225 13.11 23.51 -9.80
CA CYS A 225 12.27 23.41 -10.99
C CYS A 225 10.77 23.32 -10.69
N TYR A 226 10.39 23.22 -9.41
CA TYR A 226 9.02 22.96 -8.93
C TYR A 226 8.60 24.01 -7.92
#